data_7f22d7aea27eb05f3ff1ff480703e7e3
#
_entry.id   7f22d7aea27eb05f3ff1ff480703e7e3
#
_cell.length_a   1.000
_cell.length_b   1.000
_cell.length_c   1.000
_cell.angle_alpha   90.00
_cell.angle_beta   90.00
_cell.angle_gamma   90.00
#
_symmetry.space_group_name_H-M   'P 1'
#
loop_
_entity.id
_entity.type
_entity.pdbx_description
1 polymer ?
#
loop_
_entity_poly.entity_id
_entity_poly.type
_entity_poly.pdbx_seq_one_letter_code
_entity_poly.pdbx_strand_id
1 'polypeptide(L)'
;MPNMKVVNMAGKEVGEITLSDKVFGASVNEAVLHTAVRAYLMNQRQGTQSTLTRTEVSGGGRKPWKQKGTGHARQGSTRSPQWTHGGVALGPKPRSYRVTLNKNVKRVALFSALSSKVLAGEMIVVDNITASEYKTRAMVEMLSALGTAKKTLIVLPEVNGYVIKSCANIEGVKTTQWNTINVYDVLNCNSLVVAKDAVAKIEEVYAR
;
A
#
# COMPACT_ATOMS: atom_id res chain seq x y z
N MET A 1 10.79 21.60 16.46
CA MET A 1 10.39 20.24 16.93
C MET A 1 8.92 20.27 17.24
N PRO A 2 8.09 19.50 16.54
CA PRO A 2 6.67 19.45 16.85
C PRO A 2 6.42 18.72 18.17
N ASN A 3 5.67 19.35 19.08
CA ASN A 3 5.22 18.73 20.33
C ASN A 3 3.86 18.10 20.11
N MET A 4 3.66 16.89 20.61
CA MET A 4 2.40 16.18 20.53
C MET A 4 1.97 15.67 21.90
N LYS A 5 0.66 15.73 22.14
CA LYS A 5 0.06 15.15 23.34
C LYS A 5 0.06 13.64 23.24
N VAL A 6 0.41 12.98 24.33
CA VAL A 6 0.31 11.53 24.50
C VAL A 6 -0.98 11.23 25.22
N VAL A 7 -1.80 10.37 24.64
CA VAL A 7 -3.09 9.95 25.22
C VAL A 7 -3.05 8.47 25.62
N ASN A 8 -3.92 8.05 26.52
CA ASN A 8 -4.12 6.64 26.80
C ASN A 8 -5.20 6.03 25.90
N MET A 9 -5.44 4.73 26.00
CA MET A 9 -6.48 4.03 25.23
C MET A 9 -7.91 4.56 25.47
N ALA A 10 -8.15 5.28 26.57
CA ALA A 10 -9.44 5.91 26.89
C ALA A 10 -9.52 7.38 26.39
N GLY A 11 -8.55 7.87 25.63
CA GLY A 11 -8.53 9.24 25.10
C GLY A 11 -8.11 10.33 26.10
N LYS A 12 -7.67 9.95 27.33
CA LYS A 12 -7.20 10.91 28.31
C LYS A 12 -5.74 11.27 28.08
N GLU A 13 -5.40 12.54 28.21
CA GLU A 13 -4.02 13.03 28.13
C GLU A 13 -3.18 12.49 29.28
N VAL A 14 -2.01 11.93 29.00
CA VAL A 14 -1.07 11.36 29.98
C VAL A 14 0.22 12.17 30.03
N GLY A 15 0.59 12.83 28.94
CA GLY A 15 1.83 13.60 28.86
C GLY A 15 2.04 14.21 27.47
N GLU A 16 3.25 14.68 27.25
CA GLU A 16 3.68 15.24 25.95
C GLU A 16 4.95 14.55 25.49
N ILE A 17 5.13 14.49 24.16
CA ILE A 17 6.33 14.00 23.51
C ILE A 17 6.82 15.02 22.49
N THR A 18 8.13 15.25 22.46
CA THR A 18 8.77 16.08 21.46
C THR A 18 9.27 15.20 20.32
N LEU A 19 8.82 15.45 19.11
CA LEU A 19 9.20 14.68 17.92
C LEU A 19 10.42 15.25 17.24
N SER A 20 11.24 14.39 16.65
CA SER A 20 12.45 14.78 15.90
C SER A 20 12.08 15.49 14.59
N ASP A 21 12.65 16.68 14.37
CA ASP A 21 12.47 17.44 13.12
C ASP A 21 12.95 16.70 11.88
N LYS A 22 13.99 15.86 12.01
CA LYS A 22 14.51 15.09 10.88
C LYS A 22 13.47 14.12 10.28
N VAL A 23 12.60 13.55 11.11
CA VAL A 23 11.63 12.52 10.70
C VAL A 23 10.22 13.09 10.55
N PHE A 24 9.80 13.92 11.50
CA PHE A 24 8.42 14.41 11.61
C PHE A 24 8.25 15.90 11.27
N GLY A 25 9.36 16.61 11.06
CA GLY A 25 9.41 18.02 10.66
C GLY A 25 10.00 18.24 9.28
N ALA A 26 10.20 17.18 8.48
CA ALA A 26 10.76 17.29 7.15
C ALA A 26 9.82 18.01 6.17
N SER A 27 10.41 18.71 5.19
CA SER A 27 9.62 19.33 4.11
C SER A 27 8.88 18.27 3.29
N VAL A 28 7.59 18.49 3.05
CA VAL A 28 6.76 17.58 2.27
C VAL A 28 7.09 17.69 0.79
N ASN A 29 7.51 16.59 0.16
CA ASN A 29 7.82 16.52 -1.27
C ASN A 29 6.81 15.61 -1.99
N GLU A 30 5.81 16.21 -2.62
CA GLU A 30 4.72 15.50 -3.30
C GLU A 30 5.20 14.64 -4.47
N ALA A 31 6.20 15.07 -5.24
CA ALA A 31 6.73 14.32 -6.37
C ALA A 31 7.38 13.01 -5.92
N VAL A 32 8.11 13.04 -4.80
CA VAL A 32 8.74 11.85 -4.20
C VAL A 32 7.67 10.92 -3.61
N LEU A 33 6.65 11.47 -2.95
CA LEU A 33 5.51 10.70 -2.42
C LEU A 33 4.77 9.97 -3.55
N HIS A 34 4.42 10.67 -4.64
CA HIS A 34 3.77 10.08 -5.81
C HIS A 34 4.61 8.96 -6.42
N THR A 35 5.92 9.18 -6.56
CA THR A 35 6.84 8.16 -7.11
C THR A 35 6.89 6.92 -6.22
N ALA A 36 6.93 7.08 -4.89
CA ALA A 36 6.95 5.98 -3.93
C ALA A 36 5.64 5.18 -3.96
N VAL A 37 4.49 5.85 -3.96
CA VAL A 37 3.16 5.22 -4.06
C VAL A 37 3.00 4.46 -5.38
N ARG A 38 3.39 5.08 -6.50
CA ARG A 38 3.36 4.44 -7.82
C ARG A 38 4.22 3.17 -7.85
N ALA A 39 5.45 3.23 -7.34
CA ALA A 39 6.34 2.07 -7.27
C ALA A 39 5.74 0.96 -6.38
N TYR A 40 5.16 1.31 -5.23
CA TYR A 40 4.51 0.36 -4.33
C TYR A 40 3.35 -0.38 -5.02
N LEU A 41 2.43 0.36 -5.66
CA LEU A 41 1.28 -0.22 -6.36
C LEU A 41 1.69 -1.05 -7.59
N MET A 42 2.71 -0.62 -8.34
CA MET A 42 3.25 -1.39 -9.47
C MET A 42 3.87 -2.71 -8.99
N ASN A 43 4.57 -2.71 -7.86
CA ASN A 43 5.21 -3.90 -7.29
C ASN A 43 4.21 -4.95 -6.77
N GLN A 44 2.96 -4.56 -6.52
CA GLN A 44 1.89 -5.49 -6.13
C GLN A 44 1.28 -6.22 -7.33
N ARG A 45 1.49 -5.72 -8.56
CA ARG A 45 0.92 -6.35 -9.75
C ARG A 45 1.66 -7.64 -10.07
N GLN A 46 0.93 -8.74 -10.22
CA GLN A 46 1.48 -10.05 -10.54
C GLN A 46 1.98 -10.16 -12.00
N GLY A 47 1.28 -9.52 -12.95
CA GLY A 47 1.68 -9.45 -14.35
C GLY A 47 1.58 -10.75 -15.13
N THR A 48 0.71 -11.67 -14.74
CA THR A 48 0.56 -13.02 -15.32
C THR A 48 -0.47 -13.08 -16.46
N GLN A 49 -1.08 -11.95 -16.84
CA GLN A 49 -2.02 -11.90 -17.95
C GLN A 49 -1.35 -12.35 -19.25
N SER A 50 -2.01 -13.24 -20.00
CA SER A 50 -1.50 -13.77 -21.27
C SER A 50 -2.65 -14.01 -22.24
N THR A 51 -2.39 -13.75 -23.50
CA THR A 51 -3.27 -14.10 -24.62
C THR A 51 -2.49 -14.91 -25.65
N LEU A 52 -3.18 -15.76 -26.39
CA LEU A 52 -2.60 -16.54 -27.46
C LEU A 52 -2.47 -15.72 -28.72
N THR A 53 -1.29 -15.63 -29.27
CA THR A 53 -1.02 -15.02 -30.56
C THR A 53 -1.36 -16.00 -31.69
N ARG A 54 -1.38 -15.51 -32.93
CA ARG A 54 -1.63 -16.33 -34.12
C ARG A 54 -0.72 -17.57 -34.18
N THR A 55 0.50 -17.50 -33.71
CA THR A 55 1.45 -18.62 -33.72
C THR A 55 1.20 -19.64 -32.64
N GLU A 56 0.59 -19.22 -31.52
CA GLU A 56 0.36 -20.06 -30.34
C GLU A 56 -1.02 -20.78 -30.39
N VAL A 57 -1.98 -20.22 -31.14
CA VAL A 57 -3.31 -20.84 -31.28
C VAL A 57 -3.18 -22.15 -32.07
N SER A 58 -3.87 -23.21 -31.64
CA SER A 58 -3.93 -24.49 -32.34
C SER A 58 -4.70 -24.39 -33.67
N GLY A 59 -4.34 -25.20 -34.68
CA GLY A 59 -5.02 -25.30 -35.95
C GLY A 59 -4.35 -24.50 -37.08
N GLY A 60 -5.05 -24.26 -38.17
CA GLY A 60 -4.70 -23.34 -39.28
C GLY A 60 -3.41 -23.61 -40.05
N GLY A 61 -2.85 -24.82 -40.03
CA GLY A 61 -1.64 -25.18 -40.76
C GLY A 61 -1.79 -25.17 -42.27
N ARG A 62 -3.03 -25.32 -42.79
CA ARG A 62 -3.33 -25.31 -44.23
C ARG A 62 -3.99 -24.00 -44.62
N LYS A 63 -3.67 -23.50 -45.84
CA LYS A 63 -4.35 -22.35 -46.44
C LYS A 63 -5.82 -22.71 -46.69
N PRO A 64 -6.82 -21.88 -46.24
CA PRO A 64 -8.24 -22.23 -46.36
C PRO A 64 -8.71 -22.48 -47.79
N TRP A 65 -8.26 -21.69 -48.75
CA TRP A 65 -8.59 -21.80 -50.17
C TRP A 65 -7.49 -21.26 -51.09
N LYS A 66 -7.62 -21.52 -52.38
CA LYS A 66 -6.68 -21.04 -53.39
C LYS A 66 -6.61 -19.51 -53.45
N GLN A 67 -5.50 -18.97 -53.92
CA GLN A 67 -5.23 -17.52 -53.96
C GLN A 67 -6.20 -16.73 -54.86
N LYS A 68 -6.69 -17.36 -55.93
CA LYS A 68 -7.63 -16.79 -56.92
C LYS A 68 -8.65 -17.84 -57.36
N GLY A 69 -9.78 -17.40 -57.97
CA GLY A 69 -10.81 -18.28 -58.53
C GLY A 69 -11.81 -18.86 -57.52
N THR A 70 -11.92 -18.32 -56.32
CA THR A 70 -12.86 -18.83 -55.30
C THR A 70 -13.98 -17.85 -54.93
N GLY A 71 -13.96 -16.62 -55.47
CA GLY A 71 -14.93 -15.58 -55.07
C GLY A 71 -14.81 -15.06 -53.64
N HIS A 72 -13.92 -15.63 -52.86
CA HIS A 72 -13.69 -15.24 -51.45
C HIS A 72 -12.50 -14.29 -51.30
N ALA A 73 -12.50 -13.51 -50.21
CA ALA A 73 -11.36 -12.69 -49.83
C ALA A 73 -10.11 -13.56 -49.61
N ARG A 74 -8.94 -13.06 -49.96
CA ARG A 74 -7.66 -13.78 -49.83
C ARG A 74 -7.34 -14.04 -48.35
N GLN A 75 -7.14 -15.31 -47.97
CA GLN A 75 -6.81 -15.72 -46.63
C GLN A 75 -5.59 -16.66 -46.58
N GLY A 76 -4.71 -16.45 -45.63
CA GLY A 76 -3.51 -17.27 -45.45
C GLY A 76 -3.67 -18.34 -44.34
N SER A 77 -4.46 -18.06 -43.36
CA SER A 77 -4.66 -18.96 -42.21
C SER A 77 -5.95 -18.63 -41.47
N THR A 78 -6.62 -19.65 -40.95
CA THR A 78 -7.79 -19.50 -40.06
C THR A 78 -7.44 -19.03 -38.65
N ARG A 79 -6.16 -19.04 -38.26
CA ARG A 79 -5.67 -18.51 -36.98
C ARG A 79 -5.46 -17.00 -36.97
N SER A 80 -5.68 -16.32 -38.11
CA SER A 80 -5.53 -14.85 -38.16
C SER A 80 -6.53 -14.14 -37.27
N PRO A 81 -6.20 -12.95 -36.70
CA PRO A 81 -7.05 -12.27 -35.75
C PRO A 81 -8.47 -11.91 -36.21
N GLN A 82 -8.68 -11.80 -37.51
CA GLN A 82 -9.99 -11.54 -38.12
C GLN A 82 -10.94 -12.75 -38.09
N TRP A 83 -10.42 -13.94 -37.79
CA TRP A 83 -11.23 -15.16 -37.73
C TRP A 83 -11.75 -15.40 -36.32
N THR A 84 -12.96 -15.94 -36.23
CA THR A 84 -13.47 -16.49 -34.97
C THR A 84 -12.52 -17.58 -34.48
N HIS A 85 -12.18 -17.53 -33.19
CA HIS A 85 -11.16 -18.39 -32.58
C HIS A 85 -9.71 -18.19 -33.10
N GLY A 86 -9.44 -17.12 -33.87
CA GLY A 86 -8.09 -16.74 -34.24
C GLY A 86 -7.30 -16.16 -33.08
N GLY A 87 -5.98 -15.96 -33.26
CA GLY A 87 -5.13 -15.38 -32.25
C GLY A 87 -5.33 -13.88 -32.05
N VAL A 88 -5.01 -13.37 -30.88
CA VAL A 88 -5.06 -11.93 -30.57
C VAL A 88 -3.82 -11.23 -31.14
N ALA A 89 -4.02 -10.15 -31.91
CA ALA A 89 -2.91 -9.44 -32.58
C ALA A 89 -2.00 -8.69 -31.58
N LEU A 90 -2.60 -7.89 -30.70
CA LEU A 90 -1.92 -7.01 -29.73
C LEU A 90 -2.42 -7.26 -28.31
N GLY A 91 -2.43 -8.53 -27.91
CA GLY A 91 -2.87 -8.92 -26.59
C GLY A 91 -1.80 -8.79 -25.51
N PRO A 92 -2.20 -8.76 -24.24
CA PRO A 92 -1.27 -8.71 -23.13
C PRO A 92 -0.42 -9.99 -23.06
N LYS A 93 0.85 -9.81 -22.76
CA LYS A 93 1.80 -10.89 -22.46
C LYS A 93 2.31 -10.76 -21.03
N PRO A 94 2.71 -11.85 -20.38
CA PRO A 94 3.30 -11.81 -19.05
C PRO A 94 4.50 -10.88 -19.00
N ARG A 95 4.51 -9.96 -18.02
CA ARG A 95 5.63 -9.05 -17.80
C ARG A 95 5.80 -8.69 -16.33
N SER A 96 7.01 -8.36 -15.95
CA SER A 96 7.27 -7.82 -14.62
C SER A 96 6.92 -6.32 -14.56
N TYR A 97 6.23 -5.92 -13.50
CA TYR A 97 5.92 -4.52 -13.18
C TYR A 97 6.83 -3.98 -12.07
N ARG A 98 7.85 -4.73 -11.68
CA ARG A 98 8.73 -4.38 -10.56
C ARG A 98 9.53 -3.11 -10.83
N VAL A 99 9.36 -2.12 -9.94
CA VAL A 99 10.09 -0.86 -9.94
C VAL A 99 10.93 -0.76 -8.67
N THR A 100 12.22 -0.51 -8.81
CA THR A 100 13.15 -0.35 -7.68
C THR A 100 13.44 1.13 -7.48
N LEU A 101 13.31 1.60 -6.24
CA LEU A 101 13.68 2.95 -5.82
C LEU A 101 14.93 2.91 -4.94
N ASN A 102 15.75 3.95 -5.04
CA ASN A 102 16.92 4.15 -4.18
C ASN A 102 16.51 4.28 -2.70
N LYS A 103 17.37 3.83 -1.79
CA LYS A 103 17.10 3.86 -0.33
C LYS A 103 16.80 5.28 0.17
N ASN A 104 17.57 6.28 -0.29
CA ASN A 104 17.37 7.67 0.12
C ASN A 104 16.02 8.23 -0.35
N VAL A 105 15.57 7.90 -1.58
CA VAL A 105 14.26 8.31 -2.08
C VAL A 105 13.13 7.71 -1.22
N LYS A 106 13.25 6.43 -0.83
CA LYS A 106 12.29 5.79 0.07
C LYS A 106 12.24 6.45 1.45
N ARG A 107 13.41 6.84 2.01
CA ARG A 107 13.50 7.55 3.30
C ARG A 107 12.84 8.93 3.22
N VAL A 108 13.20 9.73 2.21
CA VAL A 108 12.59 11.06 2.00
C VAL A 108 11.08 10.95 1.83
N ALA A 109 10.60 9.96 1.08
CA ALA A 109 9.17 9.71 0.92
C ALA A 109 8.49 9.39 2.27
N LEU A 110 9.09 8.53 3.10
CA LEU A 110 8.54 8.18 4.41
C LEU A 110 8.51 9.39 5.35
N PHE A 111 9.58 10.19 5.40
CA PHE A 111 9.64 11.41 6.23
C PHE A 111 8.60 12.42 5.77
N SER A 112 8.49 12.66 4.46
CA SER A 112 7.44 13.53 3.91
C SER A 112 6.03 13.06 4.26
N ALA A 113 5.76 11.74 4.24
CA ALA A 113 4.47 11.18 4.59
C ALA A 113 4.15 11.35 6.10
N LEU A 114 5.11 11.06 6.97
CA LEU A 114 4.94 11.22 8.42
C LEU A 114 4.78 12.70 8.80
N SER A 115 5.61 13.59 8.22
CA SER A 115 5.52 15.03 8.45
C SER A 115 4.19 15.60 7.97
N SER A 116 3.66 15.14 6.84
CA SER A 116 2.35 15.58 6.35
C SER A 116 1.23 15.22 7.33
N LYS A 117 1.28 14.03 7.96
CA LYS A 117 0.30 13.60 8.98
C LYS A 117 0.38 14.44 10.27
N VAL A 118 1.58 14.81 10.68
CA VAL A 118 1.78 15.70 11.84
C VAL A 118 1.25 17.09 11.54
N LEU A 119 1.58 17.67 10.37
CA LEU A 119 1.10 18.99 9.94
C LEU A 119 -0.43 19.07 9.79
N ALA A 120 -1.05 17.98 9.32
CA ALA A 120 -2.50 17.89 9.19
C ALA A 120 -3.23 17.65 10.55
N GLY A 121 -2.49 17.37 11.63
CA GLY A 121 -3.09 16.98 12.93
C GLY A 121 -3.78 15.61 12.92
N GLU A 122 -3.43 14.77 11.97
CA GLU A 122 -4.01 13.42 11.77
C GLU A 122 -3.23 12.31 12.49
N MET A 123 -2.15 12.66 13.20
CA MET A 123 -1.36 11.74 14.00
C MET A 123 -1.79 11.80 15.46
N ILE A 124 -1.99 10.64 16.10
CA ILE A 124 -2.32 10.48 17.51
C ILE A 124 -1.26 9.58 18.14
N VAL A 125 -0.62 10.07 19.20
CA VAL A 125 0.35 9.26 19.96
C VAL A 125 -0.34 8.68 21.18
N VAL A 126 -0.29 7.34 21.31
CA VAL A 126 -0.88 6.59 22.43
C VAL A 126 0.24 6.04 23.29
N ASP A 127 0.11 6.15 24.60
CA ASP A 127 1.15 5.68 25.53
C ASP A 127 1.43 4.19 25.34
N ASN A 128 0.40 3.35 25.47
CA ASN A 128 0.54 1.91 25.26
C ASN A 128 -0.73 1.34 24.61
N ILE A 129 -0.56 0.41 23.64
CA ILE A 129 -1.66 -0.27 22.96
C ILE A 129 -1.56 -1.76 23.28
N THR A 130 -2.35 -2.21 24.24
CA THR A 130 -2.35 -3.62 24.71
C THR A 130 -3.75 -4.19 24.70
N ALA A 131 -3.84 -5.50 24.48
CA ALA A 131 -5.05 -6.27 24.66
C ALA A 131 -4.70 -7.58 25.38
N SER A 132 -5.51 -7.98 26.34
CA SER A 132 -5.36 -9.25 27.08
C SER A 132 -6.10 -10.41 26.41
N GLU A 133 -7.10 -10.10 25.60
CA GLU A 133 -7.98 -11.06 24.93
C GLU A 133 -8.23 -10.69 23.48
N TYR A 134 -8.70 -11.67 22.67
CA TYR A 134 -9.15 -11.44 21.31
C TYR A 134 -10.57 -10.86 21.29
N LYS A 135 -10.68 -9.53 21.47
CA LYS A 135 -11.99 -8.84 21.45
C LYS A 135 -11.94 -7.60 20.57
N THR A 136 -12.72 -7.61 19.50
CA THR A 136 -12.85 -6.46 18.57
C THR A 136 -13.50 -5.27 19.27
N ARG A 137 -14.45 -5.49 20.19
CA ARG A 137 -15.17 -4.44 20.89
C ARG A 137 -14.24 -3.50 21.67
N ALA A 138 -13.23 -4.02 22.36
CA ALA A 138 -12.26 -3.21 23.10
C ALA A 138 -11.47 -2.27 22.17
N MET A 139 -11.12 -2.73 20.95
CA MET A 139 -10.44 -1.90 19.97
C MET A 139 -11.38 -0.85 19.34
N VAL A 140 -12.64 -1.18 19.12
CA VAL A 140 -13.66 -0.21 18.65
C VAL A 140 -13.88 0.88 19.70
N GLU A 141 -13.99 0.52 20.97
CA GLU A 141 -14.13 1.47 22.08
C GLU A 141 -12.91 2.40 22.19
N MET A 142 -11.70 1.87 22.05
CA MET A 142 -10.46 2.67 21.97
C MET A 142 -10.48 3.65 20.80
N LEU A 143 -10.78 3.20 19.57
CA LEU A 143 -10.83 4.04 18.39
C LEU A 143 -11.88 5.16 18.50
N SER A 144 -13.03 4.84 19.07
CA SER A 144 -14.09 5.81 19.37
C SER A 144 -13.65 6.84 20.42
N ALA A 145 -12.98 6.41 21.49
CA ALA A 145 -12.46 7.29 22.53
C ALA A 145 -11.36 8.24 22.00
N LEU A 146 -10.54 7.77 21.07
CA LEU A 146 -9.52 8.57 20.37
C LEU A 146 -10.10 9.49 19.29
N GLY A 147 -11.37 9.39 18.95
CA GLY A 147 -12.01 10.18 17.89
C GLY A 147 -11.42 9.92 16.50
N THR A 148 -10.96 8.69 16.22
CA THR A 148 -10.30 8.35 14.97
C THR A 148 -11.28 8.32 13.79
N ALA A 149 -10.79 8.65 12.61
CA ALA A 149 -11.55 8.56 11.35
C ALA A 149 -11.71 7.08 10.89
N LYS A 150 -12.61 6.84 9.92
CA LYS A 150 -12.93 5.50 9.41
C LYS A 150 -11.70 4.71 8.95
N LYS A 151 -10.72 5.36 8.30
CA LYS A 151 -9.48 4.72 7.87
C LYS A 151 -8.37 5.03 8.86
N THR A 152 -8.00 4.07 9.68
CA THR A 152 -6.98 4.23 10.73
C THR A 152 -5.84 3.24 10.55
N LEU A 153 -4.61 3.75 10.62
CA LEU A 153 -3.40 2.93 10.67
C LEU A 153 -2.84 2.92 12.11
N ILE A 154 -2.74 1.75 12.72
CA ILE A 154 -2.20 1.56 14.05
C ILE A 154 -0.77 1.04 13.94
N VAL A 155 0.19 1.76 14.54
CA VAL A 155 1.61 1.40 14.53
C VAL A 155 2.02 0.90 15.91
N LEU A 156 2.46 -0.36 15.96
CA LEU A 156 2.86 -1.04 17.18
C LEU A 156 4.39 -1.10 17.31
N PRO A 157 4.93 -1.04 18.54
CA PRO A 157 6.35 -1.18 18.82
C PRO A 157 6.85 -2.63 18.63
N GLU A 158 5.96 -3.60 18.87
CA GLU A 158 6.22 -5.04 18.77
C GLU A 158 5.00 -5.80 18.29
N VAL A 159 5.17 -7.06 17.94
CA VAL A 159 4.08 -7.93 17.50
C VAL A 159 3.20 -8.28 18.71
N ASN A 160 2.00 -7.73 18.76
CA ASN A 160 0.98 -8.16 19.71
C ASN A 160 -0.15 -8.87 18.97
N GLY A 161 -0.18 -10.21 19.07
CA GLY A 161 -1.18 -11.03 18.38
C GLY A 161 -2.61 -10.73 18.82
N TYR A 162 -2.83 -10.37 20.08
CA TYR A 162 -4.16 -9.99 20.56
C TYR A 162 -4.66 -8.71 19.90
N VAL A 163 -3.84 -7.67 19.84
CA VAL A 163 -4.19 -6.39 19.18
C VAL A 163 -4.41 -6.60 17.70
N ILE A 164 -3.48 -7.28 17.00
CA ILE A 164 -3.55 -7.49 15.55
C ILE A 164 -4.83 -8.23 15.16
N LYS A 165 -5.14 -9.36 15.83
CA LYS A 165 -6.34 -10.14 15.53
C LYS A 165 -7.62 -9.41 15.92
N SER A 166 -7.62 -8.65 17.03
CA SER A 166 -8.77 -7.86 17.45
C SER A 166 -9.09 -6.72 16.46
N CYS A 167 -8.07 -6.13 15.82
CA CYS A 167 -8.25 -5.07 14.83
C CYS A 167 -8.56 -5.60 13.42
N ALA A 168 -8.16 -6.82 13.08
CA ALA A 168 -8.21 -7.35 11.71
C ALA A 168 -9.61 -7.39 11.09
N ASN A 169 -10.67 -7.52 11.90
CA ASN A 169 -12.06 -7.57 11.43
C ASN A 169 -12.75 -6.19 11.39
N ILE A 170 -12.07 -5.12 11.80
CA ILE A 170 -12.64 -3.78 11.80
C ILE A 170 -12.40 -3.14 10.43
N GLU A 171 -13.49 -2.74 9.75
CA GLU A 171 -13.41 -2.11 8.44
C GLU A 171 -12.60 -0.81 8.47
N GLY A 172 -11.63 -0.68 7.57
CA GLY A 172 -10.80 0.52 7.45
C GLY A 172 -9.64 0.61 8.45
N VAL A 173 -9.51 -0.33 9.39
CA VAL A 173 -8.40 -0.37 10.35
C VAL A 173 -7.32 -1.33 9.88
N LYS A 174 -6.07 -0.84 9.86
CA LYS A 174 -4.89 -1.64 9.56
C LYS A 174 -3.88 -1.52 10.69
N THR A 175 -3.27 -2.63 11.07
CA THR A 175 -2.18 -2.65 12.06
C THR A 175 -0.85 -2.91 11.34
N THR A 176 0.19 -2.22 11.76
CA THR A 176 1.56 -2.40 11.26
C THR A 176 2.55 -2.28 12.40
N GLN A 177 3.78 -2.73 12.18
CA GLN A 177 4.88 -2.51 13.10
C GLN A 177 5.71 -1.30 12.66
N TRP A 178 6.45 -0.73 13.57
CA TRP A 178 7.33 0.41 13.31
C TRP A 178 8.34 0.17 12.16
N ASN A 179 8.83 -1.08 11.98
CA ASN A 179 9.80 -1.46 10.94
C ASN A 179 9.18 -1.79 9.58
N THR A 180 7.86 -2.02 9.53
CA THR A 180 7.14 -2.36 8.29
C THR A 180 6.25 -1.23 7.76
N ILE A 181 6.36 -0.03 8.37
CA ILE A 181 5.65 1.15 7.90
C ILE A 181 6.02 1.42 6.43
N ASN A 182 5.00 1.68 5.61
CA ASN A 182 5.19 2.07 4.22
C ASN A 182 4.42 3.37 3.90
N VAL A 183 4.91 4.10 2.89
CA VAL A 183 4.37 5.40 2.48
C VAL A 183 2.90 5.29 2.05
N TYR A 184 2.53 4.21 1.35
CA TYR A 184 1.17 4.01 0.86
C TYR A 184 0.16 3.90 2.00
N ASP A 185 0.43 3.08 3.01
CA ASP A 185 -0.47 2.89 4.15
C ASP A 185 -0.61 4.18 4.98
N VAL A 186 0.49 4.92 5.18
CA VAL A 186 0.48 6.22 5.90
C VAL A 186 -0.37 7.25 5.14
N LEU A 187 -0.26 7.34 3.82
CA LEU A 187 -1.06 8.30 3.04
C LEU A 187 -2.52 7.86 2.88
N ASN A 188 -2.79 6.56 2.84
CA ASN A 188 -4.15 6.04 2.65
C ASN A 188 -5.01 6.09 3.93
N CYS A 189 -4.41 6.21 5.10
CA CYS A 189 -5.16 6.40 6.35
C CYS A 189 -5.54 7.87 6.56
N ASN A 190 -6.66 8.11 7.23
CA ASN A 190 -7.08 9.44 7.68
C ASN A 190 -6.56 9.73 9.10
N SER A 191 -6.44 8.70 9.94
CA SER A 191 -5.85 8.81 11.28
C SER A 191 -4.68 7.84 11.43
N LEU A 192 -3.55 8.35 11.89
CA LEU A 192 -2.34 7.58 12.18
C LEU A 192 -2.19 7.48 13.71
N VAL A 193 -2.45 6.31 14.26
CA VAL A 193 -2.30 6.02 15.69
C VAL A 193 -0.97 5.33 15.93
N VAL A 194 -0.08 5.94 16.70
CA VAL A 194 1.28 5.43 16.92
C VAL A 194 1.51 5.24 18.43
N ALA A 195 1.97 4.07 18.83
CA ALA A 195 2.39 3.85 20.20
C ALA A 195 3.67 4.66 20.51
N LYS A 196 3.79 5.22 21.69
CA LYS A 196 4.94 6.04 22.13
C LYS A 196 6.27 5.34 21.90
N ASP A 197 6.37 4.06 22.28
CA ASP A 197 7.59 3.27 22.09
C ASP A 197 7.91 3.03 20.59
N ALA A 198 6.88 2.98 19.73
CA ALA A 198 7.09 2.87 18.29
C ALA A 198 7.66 4.17 17.70
N VAL A 199 7.26 5.34 18.22
CA VAL A 199 7.86 6.63 17.84
C VAL A 199 9.36 6.63 18.18
N ALA A 200 9.72 6.25 19.40
CA ALA A 200 11.12 6.20 19.83
C ALA A 200 11.97 5.26 18.96
N LYS A 201 11.45 4.07 18.62
CA LYS A 201 12.12 3.12 17.71
C LYS A 201 12.27 3.67 16.28
N ILE A 202 11.27 4.39 15.77
CA ILE A 202 11.34 5.05 14.45
C ILE A 202 12.43 6.12 14.46
N GLU A 203 12.49 6.96 15.48
CA GLU A 203 13.51 8.00 15.60
C GLU A 203 14.91 7.41 15.73
N GLU A 204 15.09 6.39 16.54
CA GLU A 204 16.38 5.72 16.70
C GLU A 204 16.96 5.23 15.37
N VAL A 205 16.14 4.67 14.50
CA VAL A 205 16.59 4.09 13.21
C VAL A 205 16.75 5.15 12.13
N TYR A 206 15.87 6.13 12.07
CA TYR A 206 15.79 7.06 10.93
C TYR A 206 16.41 8.44 11.23
N ALA A 207 16.56 8.87 12.49
CA ALA A 207 17.19 10.14 12.83
C ALA A 207 18.72 10.10 12.86
N ARG A 208 19.31 8.89 12.69
CA ARG A 208 20.77 8.70 12.56
C ARG A 208 21.34 9.35 11.32
#